data_42a0dfd40797d655c864432efaa2de3a
#
_entry.id   42a0dfd40797d655c864432efaa2de3a
#
_cell.length_a   1.000
_cell.length_b   1.000
_cell.length_c   1.000
_cell.angle_alpha   90.00
_cell.angle_beta   90.00
_cell.angle_gamma   90.00
#
_symmetry.space_group_name_H-M   'P 1'
#
loop_
_entity.id
_entity.type
_entity.pdbx_description
1 polymer ?
#
loop_
_entity_poly.entity_id
_entity_poly.type
_entity_poly.pdbx_seq_one_letter_code
_entity_poly.pdbx_strand_id
1 'polypeptide(L)'
;MTRWRKNLRSFRNDETLTAAVRGLRTGFCNSIAATAQSGLRLVAQFNTQLPTEIAISLPSEVPMSFRIQPAAPARPNRCQLFGPGSNTKLFPKMAASAADVINLDLEDSVAPSDKDAARANVIEALNTVDWGNKYMSVRINGLDTPYWYRDVVDLLEQASDRLDQIMIPKVGCAEDVYAVDALVTAIERAKGRTKPISFEVIIESAAGIAHVEEIAASSPRLQAMSLGAADFAASMGMQTTGIGGTQENYYMLREGQKYWSDPWHWAQAAIVAACRTHGVLPVDGPFGDFSDDEGYIAQARRSATLGMVGKWAIHPRQIALANQVFTPSDEAVTEAREILAAMEQAKANGEGATVYKGRLVDIASIKQAEVIVAQAELIAANG
;
A
#
# COMPACT_ATOMS: atom_id res chain seq x y z
N MET A 1 28.84 18.47 35.60
CA MET A 1 29.27 18.45 34.17
C MET A 1 30.77 18.39 33.96
N THR A 2 31.56 17.84 34.86
CA THR A 2 33.04 17.91 34.80
C THR A 2 33.76 16.56 34.88
N ARG A 3 33.05 15.42 34.78
CA ARG A 3 33.66 14.08 34.89
C ARG A 3 33.60 13.24 33.59
N TRP A 4 32.92 13.70 32.55
CA TRP A 4 32.76 12.97 31.28
C TRP A 4 33.75 13.38 30.17
N ARG A 5 34.47 14.47 30.32
CA ARG A 5 35.43 14.93 29.28
C ARG A 5 36.85 14.34 29.39
N LYS A 6 37.15 13.55 30.41
CA LYS A 6 38.51 12.97 30.58
C LYS A 6 38.68 11.56 29.95
N ASN A 7 37.62 10.85 29.63
CA ASN A 7 37.72 9.47 29.09
C ASN A 7 37.70 9.36 27.55
N LEU A 8 37.54 10.43 26.82
CA LEU A 8 37.53 10.42 25.35
C LEU A 8 38.87 10.70 24.68
N ARG A 9 39.96 10.92 25.44
CA ARG A 9 41.31 11.16 24.88
C ARG A 9 42.23 9.96 24.88
N SER A 10 41.84 8.80 25.43
CA SER A 10 42.70 7.61 25.49
C SER A 10 42.47 6.59 24.37
N PHE A 11 41.49 6.79 23.51
CA PHE A 11 41.15 5.85 22.42
C PHE A 11 41.66 6.25 21.03
N ARG A 12 42.59 7.20 20.94
CA ARG A 12 43.04 7.68 19.61
C ARG A 12 44.37 7.12 19.12
N ASN A 13 45.04 6.25 19.85
CA ASN A 13 46.33 5.68 19.42
C ASN A 13 46.42 4.18 19.70
N ASP A 14 45.49 3.39 19.19
CA ASP A 14 45.67 1.93 19.20
C ASP A 14 45.82 1.43 17.76
N GLU A 15 47.06 1.39 17.31
CA GLU A 15 47.44 0.87 15.97
C GLU A 15 47.08 -0.63 15.79
N THR A 16 46.89 -1.35 16.91
CA THR A 16 46.50 -2.77 16.90
C THR A 16 45.09 -2.99 16.42
N LEU A 17 44.14 -2.07 16.71
CA LEU A 17 42.74 -2.20 16.22
C LEU A 17 42.63 -1.96 14.70
N THR A 18 43.46 -1.04 14.19
CA THR A 18 43.49 -0.70 12.76
C THR A 18 44.08 -1.84 11.92
N ALA A 19 45.05 -2.60 12.46
CA ALA A 19 45.60 -3.78 11.80
C ALA A 19 44.64 -4.95 11.80
N ALA A 20 43.86 -5.17 12.87
CA ALA A 20 42.85 -6.22 12.95
C ALA A 20 41.69 -6.02 11.95
N VAL A 21 41.21 -4.78 11.78
CA VAL A 21 40.14 -4.46 10.82
C VAL A 21 40.63 -4.58 9.37
N ARG A 22 41.86 -4.26 9.07
CA ARG A 22 42.46 -4.49 7.72
C ARG A 22 42.65 -5.96 7.44
N GLY A 23 43.06 -6.79 8.41
CA GLY A 23 43.23 -8.23 8.25
C GLY A 23 41.89 -8.96 7.99
N LEU A 24 40.81 -8.53 8.61
CA LEU A 24 39.48 -9.09 8.39
C LEU A 24 38.91 -8.75 7.00
N ARG A 25 39.16 -7.55 6.48
CA ARG A 25 38.71 -7.18 5.12
C ARG A 25 39.44 -7.94 4.02
N THR A 26 40.72 -8.18 4.14
CA THR A 26 41.49 -8.94 3.13
C THR A 26 41.23 -10.44 3.22
N GLY A 27 40.99 -11.00 4.40
CA GLY A 27 40.63 -12.41 4.56
C GLY A 27 39.27 -12.77 4.01
N PHE A 28 38.28 -11.88 4.17
CA PHE A 28 36.91 -12.10 3.70
C PHE A 28 36.79 -12.02 2.16
N CYS A 29 37.48 -11.06 1.53
CA CYS A 29 37.53 -10.97 0.07
C CYS A 29 38.25 -12.16 -0.60
N ASN A 30 39.32 -12.68 -0.01
CA ASN A 30 40.04 -13.84 -0.56
C ASN A 30 39.26 -15.17 -0.41
N SER A 31 38.44 -15.31 0.65
CA SER A 31 37.58 -16.47 0.84
C SER A 31 36.44 -16.55 -0.19
N ILE A 32 35.83 -15.40 -0.52
CA ILE A 32 34.77 -15.33 -1.53
C ILE A 32 35.33 -15.60 -2.93
N ALA A 33 36.52 -15.11 -3.25
CA ALA A 33 37.16 -15.35 -4.53
C ALA A 33 37.56 -16.82 -4.73
N ALA A 34 38.04 -17.50 -3.68
CA ALA A 34 38.41 -18.92 -3.73
C ALA A 34 37.16 -19.83 -3.88
N THR A 35 36.04 -19.46 -3.29
CA THR A 35 34.77 -20.23 -3.39
C THR A 35 34.15 -20.06 -4.77
N ALA A 36 34.26 -18.88 -5.38
CA ALA A 36 33.76 -18.63 -6.73
C ALA A 36 34.58 -19.37 -7.80
N GLN A 37 35.91 -19.48 -7.65
CA GLN A 37 36.75 -20.20 -8.59
C GLN A 37 36.60 -21.72 -8.49
N SER A 38 36.34 -22.28 -7.31
CA SER A 38 36.09 -23.73 -7.15
C SER A 38 34.69 -24.11 -7.66
N GLY A 39 33.69 -23.24 -7.51
CA GLY A 39 32.35 -23.45 -8.08
C GLY A 39 32.34 -23.47 -9.61
N LEU A 40 33.11 -22.59 -10.25
CA LEU A 40 33.23 -22.56 -11.73
C LEU A 40 33.97 -23.77 -12.32
N ARG A 41 34.94 -24.38 -11.60
CA ARG A 41 35.61 -25.60 -12.05
C ARG A 41 34.76 -26.86 -11.91
N LEU A 42 33.84 -26.90 -10.94
CA LEU A 42 32.94 -28.05 -10.78
C LEU A 42 31.83 -28.06 -11.85
N VAL A 43 31.39 -26.91 -12.32
CA VAL A 43 30.39 -26.80 -13.40
C VAL A 43 30.96 -27.20 -14.76
N ALA A 44 32.26 -27.05 -14.97
CA ALA A 44 32.92 -27.42 -16.24
C ALA A 44 33.13 -28.94 -16.41
N GLN A 45 33.05 -29.75 -15.36
CA GLN A 45 33.24 -31.20 -15.43
C GLN A 45 31.97 -32.05 -15.53
N PHE A 46 30.77 -31.40 -15.39
CA PHE A 46 29.48 -32.11 -15.46
C PHE A 46 28.71 -31.92 -16.76
N ASN A 47 29.33 -31.33 -17.79
CA ASN A 47 28.61 -30.87 -18.99
C ASN A 47 28.76 -31.81 -20.22
N THR A 48 28.68 -33.15 -20.05
CA THR A 48 28.72 -34.05 -21.20
C THR A 48 27.53 -35.02 -21.32
N GLN A 49 26.50 -34.95 -20.50
CA GLN A 49 25.27 -35.75 -20.70
C GLN A 49 24.03 -35.12 -20.02
N LEU A 50 23.53 -33.99 -20.54
CA LEU A 50 22.18 -33.56 -20.26
C LEU A 50 21.44 -33.37 -21.59
N PRO A 51 20.16 -33.80 -21.71
CA PRO A 51 19.40 -33.59 -22.91
C PRO A 51 19.21 -32.10 -23.16
N THR A 52 19.49 -31.67 -24.37
CA THR A 52 19.18 -30.35 -24.94
C THR A 52 17.67 -30.14 -24.84
N GLU A 53 17.21 -29.35 -23.89
CA GLU A 53 15.96 -28.61 -23.79
C GLU A 53 15.47 -28.51 -22.33
N ILE A 54 16.28 -27.87 -21.48
CA ILE A 54 15.71 -27.09 -20.40
C ILE A 54 16.02 -25.64 -20.75
N ALA A 55 15.12 -25.03 -21.52
CA ALA A 55 15.07 -23.60 -21.63
C ALA A 55 14.66 -23.05 -20.25
N ILE A 56 15.66 -22.71 -19.43
CA ILE A 56 15.43 -21.82 -18.31
C ILE A 56 15.06 -20.49 -18.96
N SER A 57 13.77 -20.25 -19.08
CA SER A 57 13.24 -18.92 -19.36
C SER A 57 13.69 -18.02 -18.22
N LEU A 58 14.84 -17.40 -18.35
CA LEU A 58 15.17 -16.23 -17.56
C LEU A 58 14.08 -15.21 -17.85
N PRO A 59 13.50 -14.56 -16.85
CA PRO A 59 12.58 -13.46 -17.11
C PRO A 59 13.30 -12.47 -18.02
N SER A 60 12.76 -12.25 -19.21
CA SER A 60 13.42 -11.53 -20.31
C SER A 60 13.55 -10.02 -20.07
N GLU A 61 13.27 -9.53 -18.89
CA GLU A 61 13.28 -8.11 -18.59
C GLU A 61 13.84 -7.85 -17.19
N VAL A 62 15.07 -7.34 -17.17
CA VAL A 62 15.60 -6.65 -15.97
C VAL A 62 14.67 -5.49 -15.67
N PRO A 63 14.15 -5.33 -14.45
CA PRO A 63 13.28 -4.20 -14.12
C PRO A 63 14.08 -2.91 -14.34
N MET A 64 13.68 -2.15 -15.36
CA MET A 64 14.28 -0.83 -15.59
C MET A 64 13.69 0.16 -14.58
N SER A 65 14.51 1.08 -14.08
CA SER A 65 14.19 2.04 -13.01
C SER A 65 12.96 2.95 -13.28
N PHE A 66 12.41 2.91 -14.49
CA PHE A 66 11.21 3.64 -14.89
C PHE A 66 10.01 2.75 -15.20
N ARG A 67 10.09 1.45 -14.94
CA ARG A 67 8.97 0.55 -15.19
C ARG A 67 8.02 0.60 -13.99
N ILE A 68 6.84 1.15 -14.20
CA ILE A 68 5.72 0.95 -13.28
C ILE A 68 5.33 -0.53 -13.41
N GLN A 69 5.52 -1.30 -12.35
CA GLN A 69 5.05 -2.68 -12.34
C GLN A 69 3.53 -2.67 -12.53
N PRO A 70 2.96 -3.59 -13.34
CA PRO A 70 1.52 -3.70 -13.42
C PRO A 70 1.00 -3.94 -12.00
N ALA A 71 0.11 -3.05 -11.57
CA ALA A 71 -0.58 -3.20 -10.31
C ALA A 71 -1.33 -4.54 -10.30
N ALA A 72 -1.67 -5.02 -9.12
CA ALA A 72 -2.71 -6.00 -8.89
C ALA A 72 -3.93 -5.75 -9.79
N PRO A 73 -4.77 -6.75 -10.06
CA PRO A 73 -5.91 -6.61 -10.96
C PRO A 73 -6.64 -5.29 -10.71
N ALA A 74 -6.74 -4.49 -11.76
CA ALA A 74 -7.34 -3.17 -11.68
C ALA A 74 -8.78 -3.31 -11.17
N ARG A 75 -9.11 -2.59 -10.10
CA ARG A 75 -10.44 -2.55 -9.50
C ARG A 75 -10.75 -1.15 -9.03
N PRO A 76 -12.04 -0.73 -9.03
CA PRO A 76 -12.41 0.53 -8.41
C PRO A 76 -12.02 0.53 -6.94
N ASN A 77 -11.47 1.63 -6.46
CA ASN A 77 -11.01 1.77 -5.07
C ASN A 77 -11.19 3.21 -4.56
N ARG A 78 -12.13 3.96 -5.15
CA ARG A 78 -12.36 5.37 -4.84
C ARG A 78 -12.75 5.58 -3.38
N CYS A 79 -13.62 4.71 -2.89
CA CYS A 79 -14.16 4.75 -1.53
C CYS A 79 -14.08 3.38 -0.87
N GLN A 80 -13.41 3.29 0.27
CA GLN A 80 -13.43 2.14 1.16
C GLN A 80 -14.30 2.45 2.37
N LEU A 81 -15.49 1.84 2.45
CA LEU A 81 -16.43 2.06 3.57
C LEU A 81 -16.17 1.07 4.71
N PHE A 82 -15.92 1.62 5.89
CA PHE A 82 -15.74 0.84 7.11
C PHE A 82 -17.06 0.66 7.88
N GLY A 83 -17.25 -0.52 8.45
CA GLY A 83 -18.33 -0.81 9.37
C GLY A 83 -17.96 -1.88 10.39
N PRO A 84 -18.30 -1.68 11.69
CA PRO A 84 -17.97 -2.64 12.74
C PRO A 84 -18.67 -3.98 12.56
N GLY A 85 -17.93 -5.08 12.64
CA GLY A 85 -18.45 -6.44 12.56
C GLY A 85 -19.46 -6.77 13.67
N SER A 86 -19.45 -6.02 14.76
CA SER A 86 -20.42 -6.16 15.84
C SER A 86 -21.82 -5.59 15.52
N ASN A 87 -21.96 -4.79 14.44
CA ASN A 87 -23.23 -4.13 14.11
C ASN A 87 -23.84 -4.64 12.78
N THR A 88 -24.48 -5.78 12.81
CA THR A 88 -25.08 -6.43 11.64
C THR A 88 -26.16 -5.60 10.92
N LYS A 89 -26.79 -4.63 11.61
CA LYS A 89 -27.80 -3.72 11.03
C LYS A 89 -27.22 -2.79 9.95
N LEU A 90 -25.90 -2.61 9.93
CA LEU A 90 -25.23 -1.80 8.92
C LEU A 90 -25.00 -2.55 7.61
N PHE A 91 -24.84 -3.87 7.64
CA PHE A 91 -24.43 -4.66 6.48
C PHE A 91 -25.31 -4.47 5.24
N PRO A 92 -26.66 -4.55 5.33
CA PRO A 92 -27.50 -4.29 4.16
C PRO A 92 -27.38 -2.86 3.61
N LYS A 93 -27.13 -1.88 4.50
CA LYS A 93 -26.93 -0.48 4.08
C LYS A 93 -25.57 -0.28 3.41
N MET A 94 -24.54 -0.96 3.90
CA MET A 94 -23.22 -0.95 3.28
C MET A 94 -23.25 -1.63 1.90
N ALA A 95 -23.95 -2.75 1.76
CA ALA A 95 -24.15 -3.44 0.49
C ALA A 95 -24.87 -2.54 -0.56
N ALA A 96 -25.89 -1.79 -0.13
CA ALA A 96 -26.63 -0.86 -0.98
C ALA A 96 -25.91 0.47 -1.26
N SER A 97 -24.74 0.74 -0.62
CA SER A 97 -24.03 2.00 -0.78
C SER A 97 -23.29 2.11 -2.11
N ALA A 98 -22.83 3.32 -2.45
CA ALA A 98 -21.99 3.55 -3.64
C ALA A 98 -20.48 3.39 -3.38
N ALA A 99 -20.08 2.74 -2.27
CA ALA A 99 -18.68 2.44 -2.00
C ALA A 99 -18.16 1.33 -2.92
N ASP A 100 -16.92 1.44 -3.37
CA ASP A 100 -16.27 0.41 -4.19
C ASP A 100 -15.82 -0.78 -3.33
N VAL A 101 -15.28 -0.51 -2.14
CA VAL A 101 -14.77 -1.49 -1.20
C VAL A 101 -15.55 -1.44 0.11
N ILE A 102 -15.90 -2.59 0.63
CA ILE A 102 -16.49 -2.72 1.98
C ILE A 102 -15.47 -3.36 2.91
N ASN A 103 -15.12 -2.64 3.97
CA ASN A 103 -14.29 -3.16 5.05
C ASN A 103 -15.15 -3.51 6.25
N LEU A 104 -15.29 -4.80 6.54
CA LEU A 104 -15.91 -5.30 7.76
C LEU A 104 -14.83 -5.36 8.84
N ASP A 105 -15.01 -4.59 9.90
CA ASP A 105 -13.97 -4.38 10.90
C ASP A 105 -14.12 -5.31 12.11
N LEU A 106 -13.03 -6.00 12.44
CA LEU A 106 -12.90 -6.82 13.66
C LEU A 106 -11.97 -6.20 14.70
N GLU A 107 -11.33 -5.06 14.36
CA GLU A 107 -10.31 -4.44 15.19
C GLU A 107 -10.87 -3.32 16.08
N ASP A 108 -10.42 -2.10 15.96
CA ASP A 108 -10.63 -1.00 16.90
C ASP A 108 -12.10 -0.62 17.12
N SER A 109 -12.96 -0.80 16.11
CA SER A 109 -14.40 -0.52 16.25
C SER A 109 -15.19 -1.61 17.01
N VAL A 110 -14.53 -2.68 17.44
CA VAL A 110 -15.15 -3.81 18.14
C VAL A 110 -14.55 -3.96 19.54
N ALA A 111 -15.39 -3.94 20.56
CA ALA A 111 -14.94 -4.13 21.94
C ALA A 111 -14.31 -5.52 22.15
N PRO A 112 -13.34 -5.68 23.08
CA PRO A 112 -12.69 -6.96 23.33
C PRO A 112 -13.67 -8.10 23.68
N SER A 113 -14.76 -7.80 24.41
CA SER A 113 -15.82 -8.77 24.74
C SER A 113 -16.60 -9.27 23.54
N ASP A 114 -16.62 -8.52 22.44
CA ASP A 114 -17.48 -8.76 21.29
C ASP A 114 -16.71 -9.35 20.09
N LYS A 115 -15.38 -9.54 20.20
CA LYS A 115 -14.52 -10.00 19.10
C LYS A 115 -15.00 -11.29 18.46
N ASP A 116 -15.33 -12.31 19.25
CA ASP A 116 -15.79 -13.61 18.74
C ASP A 116 -17.16 -13.50 18.06
N ALA A 117 -18.09 -12.73 18.66
CA ALA A 117 -19.41 -12.49 18.09
C ALA A 117 -19.30 -11.69 16.78
N ALA A 118 -18.45 -10.67 16.73
CA ALA A 118 -18.22 -9.88 15.52
C ALA A 118 -17.64 -10.72 14.39
N ARG A 119 -16.69 -11.63 14.67
CA ARG A 119 -16.15 -12.57 13.68
C ARG A 119 -17.24 -13.47 13.12
N ALA A 120 -18.07 -14.04 13.97
CA ALA A 120 -19.18 -14.88 13.54
C ALA A 120 -20.17 -14.10 12.65
N ASN A 121 -20.52 -12.86 13.03
CA ASN A 121 -21.40 -11.99 12.26
C ASN A 121 -20.81 -11.67 10.86
N VAL A 122 -19.50 -11.39 10.80
CA VAL A 122 -18.80 -11.09 9.53
C VAL A 122 -18.80 -12.32 8.61
N ILE A 123 -18.53 -13.51 9.14
CA ILE A 123 -18.58 -14.77 8.38
C ILE A 123 -19.99 -15.00 7.86
N GLU A 124 -21.01 -14.86 8.69
CA GLU A 124 -22.41 -14.99 8.28
C GLU A 124 -22.76 -13.98 7.19
N ALA A 125 -22.36 -12.74 7.33
CA ALA A 125 -22.63 -11.70 6.34
C ALA A 125 -21.95 -11.97 4.99
N LEU A 126 -20.70 -12.46 4.98
CA LEU A 126 -20.01 -12.87 3.76
C LEU A 126 -20.71 -14.04 3.05
N ASN A 127 -21.42 -14.88 3.80
CA ASN A 127 -22.13 -16.03 3.26
C ASN A 127 -23.57 -15.74 2.82
N THR A 128 -24.23 -14.73 3.39
CA THR A 128 -25.69 -14.55 3.25
C THR A 128 -26.11 -13.22 2.64
N VAL A 129 -25.31 -12.15 2.78
CA VAL A 129 -25.64 -10.83 2.24
C VAL A 129 -25.24 -10.76 0.77
N ASP A 130 -26.15 -10.23 -0.08
CA ASP A 130 -25.81 -9.89 -1.45
C ASP A 130 -24.99 -8.58 -1.49
N TRP A 131 -23.69 -8.73 -1.68
CA TRP A 131 -22.75 -7.62 -1.78
C TRP A 131 -22.59 -7.05 -3.21
N GLY A 132 -23.27 -7.62 -4.20
CA GLY A 132 -23.15 -7.22 -5.61
C GLY A 132 -21.70 -7.25 -6.11
N ASN A 133 -21.27 -6.19 -6.79
CA ASN A 133 -19.91 -6.05 -7.35
C ASN A 133 -18.88 -5.46 -6.38
N LYS A 134 -19.23 -5.30 -5.10
CA LYS A 134 -18.30 -4.68 -4.14
C LYS A 134 -17.10 -5.57 -3.84
N TYR A 135 -15.96 -4.96 -3.64
CA TYR A 135 -14.77 -5.68 -3.19
C TYR A 135 -14.83 -5.83 -1.66
N MET A 136 -14.82 -7.08 -1.20
CA MET A 136 -15.04 -7.40 0.21
C MET A 136 -13.73 -7.59 0.95
N SER A 137 -13.48 -6.72 1.91
CA SER A 137 -12.31 -6.71 2.78
C SER A 137 -12.74 -6.92 4.24
N VAL A 138 -11.91 -7.59 5.02
CA VAL A 138 -12.06 -7.71 6.46
C VAL A 138 -10.79 -7.23 7.12
N ARG A 139 -10.91 -6.21 7.99
CA ARG A 139 -9.81 -5.79 8.85
C ARG A 139 -9.75 -6.72 10.06
N ILE A 140 -8.69 -7.53 10.12
CA ILE A 140 -8.42 -8.43 11.24
C ILE A 140 -7.84 -7.66 12.43
N ASN A 141 -7.77 -8.30 13.59
CA ASN A 141 -7.09 -7.72 14.74
C ASN A 141 -5.57 -7.67 14.50
N GLY A 142 -4.88 -6.75 15.19
CA GLY A 142 -3.43 -6.60 15.09
C GLY A 142 -2.67 -7.84 15.58
N LEU A 143 -1.48 -8.07 15.02
CA LEU A 143 -0.64 -9.24 15.33
C LEU A 143 -0.12 -9.24 16.78
N ASP A 144 -0.16 -8.10 17.43
CA ASP A 144 0.14 -7.91 18.85
C ASP A 144 -0.97 -8.40 19.80
N THR A 145 -2.11 -8.86 19.26
CA THR A 145 -3.28 -9.33 20.00
C THR A 145 -3.43 -10.85 19.93
N PRO A 146 -4.18 -11.49 20.85
CA PRO A 146 -4.45 -12.92 20.77
C PRO A 146 -5.56 -13.29 19.75
N TYR A 147 -6.11 -12.34 18.98
CA TYR A 147 -7.31 -12.55 18.15
C TYR A 147 -6.99 -12.82 16.69
N TRP A 148 -5.95 -12.19 16.13
CA TRP A 148 -5.66 -12.13 14.69
C TRP A 148 -5.61 -13.50 13.99
N TYR A 149 -4.94 -14.48 14.62
CA TYR A 149 -4.80 -15.80 14.00
C TYR A 149 -6.15 -16.52 13.89
N ARG A 150 -7.04 -16.30 14.89
CA ARG A 150 -8.40 -16.81 14.85
C ARG A 150 -9.23 -16.12 13.78
N ASP A 151 -9.07 -14.81 13.63
CA ASP A 151 -9.75 -14.08 12.56
C ASP A 151 -9.39 -14.67 11.20
N VAL A 152 -8.08 -14.89 10.92
CA VAL A 152 -7.62 -15.47 9.66
C VAL A 152 -8.14 -16.89 9.46
N VAL A 153 -7.99 -17.76 10.48
CA VAL A 153 -8.41 -19.16 10.36
C VAL A 153 -9.92 -19.27 10.13
N ASP A 154 -10.71 -18.65 11.00
CA ASP A 154 -12.17 -18.77 10.96
C ASP A 154 -12.76 -18.15 9.68
N LEU A 155 -12.24 -16.99 9.23
CA LEU A 155 -12.64 -16.35 7.98
C LEU A 155 -12.35 -17.26 6.77
N LEU A 156 -11.15 -17.80 6.65
CA LEU A 156 -10.78 -18.59 5.48
C LEU A 156 -11.42 -19.99 5.48
N GLU A 157 -11.72 -20.55 6.64
CA GLU A 157 -12.35 -21.85 6.76
C GLU A 157 -13.85 -21.82 6.58
N GLN A 158 -14.53 -20.71 6.96
CA GLN A 158 -15.97 -20.66 7.10
C GLN A 158 -16.65 -19.63 6.17
N ALA A 159 -15.94 -18.58 5.72
CA ALA A 159 -16.48 -17.64 4.76
C ALA A 159 -16.43 -18.19 3.32
N SER A 160 -17.41 -17.77 2.53
CA SER A 160 -17.50 -18.07 1.10
C SER A 160 -16.37 -17.41 0.30
N ASP A 161 -16.30 -17.71 -1.00
CA ASP A 161 -15.40 -17.05 -1.95
C ASP A 161 -15.69 -15.55 -2.14
N ARG A 162 -16.67 -15.02 -1.38
CA ARG A 162 -17.02 -13.60 -1.37
C ARG A 162 -16.00 -12.74 -0.61
N LEU A 163 -15.17 -13.33 0.25
CA LEU A 163 -14.02 -12.65 0.83
C LEU A 163 -12.93 -12.46 -0.24
N ASP A 164 -12.58 -11.22 -0.52
CA ASP A 164 -11.56 -10.85 -1.52
C ASP A 164 -10.23 -10.52 -0.86
N GLN A 165 -10.26 -9.89 0.32
CA GLN A 165 -9.09 -9.27 0.94
C GLN A 165 -9.10 -9.39 2.47
N ILE A 166 -7.93 -9.58 3.02
CA ILE A 166 -7.65 -9.36 4.44
C ILE A 166 -6.88 -8.04 4.57
N MET A 167 -7.38 -7.14 5.43
CA MET A 167 -6.67 -5.93 5.80
C MET A 167 -5.93 -6.17 7.12
N ILE A 168 -4.61 -5.98 7.10
CA ILE A 168 -3.70 -6.23 8.23
C ILE A 168 -3.36 -4.88 8.86
N PRO A 169 -3.82 -4.59 10.08
CA PRO A 169 -3.50 -3.35 10.77
C PRO A 169 -2.12 -3.40 11.43
N LYS A 170 -1.60 -2.23 11.80
CA LYS A 170 -0.42 -2.04 12.65
C LYS A 170 0.85 -2.74 12.16
N VAL A 171 0.98 -2.91 10.84
CA VAL A 171 2.16 -3.53 10.24
C VAL A 171 3.39 -2.66 10.47
N GLY A 172 4.41 -3.24 11.09
CA GLY A 172 5.67 -2.57 11.44
C GLY A 172 6.87 -3.02 10.60
N CYS A 173 6.80 -4.21 9.98
CA CYS A 173 7.87 -4.79 9.18
C CYS A 173 7.31 -5.81 8.18
N ALA A 174 8.16 -6.29 7.27
CA ALA A 174 7.80 -7.30 6.25
C ALA A 174 7.41 -8.66 6.87
N GLU A 175 7.98 -9.01 8.02
CA GLU A 175 7.71 -10.25 8.73
C GLU A 175 6.27 -10.32 9.26
N ASP A 176 5.65 -9.19 9.58
CA ASP A 176 4.24 -9.13 9.97
C ASP A 176 3.35 -9.62 8.83
N VAL A 177 3.63 -9.16 7.61
CA VAL A 177 2.90 -9.59 6.41
C VAL A 177 3.18 -11.07 6.10
N TYR A 178 4.44 -11.50 6.23
CA TYR A 178 4.83 -12.89 6.00
C TYR A 178 4.12 -13.85 6.96
N ALA A 179 3.94 -13.50 8.23
CA ALA A 179 3.25 -14.34 9.20
C ALA A 179 1.79 -14.62 8.77
N VAL A 180 1.08 -13.60 8.28
CA VAL A 180 -0.29 -13.75 7.76
C VAL A 180 -0.30 -14.52 6.44
N ASP A 181 0.65 -14.24 5.53
CA ASP A 181 0.74 -14.91 4.22
C ASP A 181 0.99 -16.41 4.37
N ALA A 182 1.88 -16.81 5.26
CA ALA A 182 2.17 -18.22 5.54
C ALA A 182 0.92 -18.95 6.04
N LEU A 183 0.16 -18.36 6.95
CA LEU A 183 -1.08 -18.91 7.49
C LEU A 183 -2.17 -19.01 6.41
N VAL A 184 -2.41 -17.92 5.68
CA VAL A 184 -3.37 -17.86 4.57
C VAL A 184 -3.04 -18.91 3.51
N THR A 185 -1.78 -18.99 3.09
CA THR A 185 -1.33 -19.97 2.08
C THR A 185 -1.56 -21.41 2.53
N ALA A 186 -1.31 -21.73 3.80
CA ALA A 186 -1.54 -23.07 4.33
C ALA A 186 -3.03 -23.43 4.31
N ILE A 187 -3.91 -22.50 4.72
CA ILE A 187 -5.37 -22.73 4.74
C ILE A 187 -5.92 -22.82 3.33
N GLU A 188 -5.56 -21.94 2.40
CA GLU A 188 -5.99 -21.98 1.01
C GLU A 188 -5.67 -23.33 0.35
N ARG A 189 -4.45 -23.84 0.57
CA ARG A 189 -4.05 -25.17 0.06
C ARG A 189 -4.87 -26.28 0.69
N ALA A 190 -5.09 -26.25 2.00
CA ALA A 190 -5.89 -27.26 2.71
C ALA A 190 -7.35 -27.27 2.27
N LYS A 191 -7.92 -26.11 1.98
CA LYS A 191 -9.32 -25.93 1.53
C LYS A 191 -9.50 -26.10 0.01
N GLY A 192 -8.41 -26.11 -0.76
CA GLY A 192 -8.47 -26.11 -2.23
C GLY A 192 -9.06 -24.82 -2.80
N ARG A 193 -8.85 -23.68 -2.13
CA ARG A 193 -9.38 -22.39 -2.58
C ARG A 193 -8.71 -21.98 -3.89
N THR A 194 -9.52 -21.68 -4.92
CA THR A 194 -9.04 -21.29 -6.25
C THR A 194 -8.88 -19.78 -6.41
N LYS A 195 -9.64 -19.00 -5.64
CA LYS A 195 -9.53 -17.54 -5.60
C LYS A 195 -8.60 -17.13 -4.45
N PRO A 196 -7.38 -16.68 -4.75
CA PRO A 196 -6.43 -16.28 -3.70
C PRO A 196 -6.94 -15.04 -2.96
N ILE A 197 -6.70 -15.01 -1.66
CA ILE A 197 -6.94 -13.82 -0.83
C ILE A 197 -5.83 -12.79 -1.10
N SER A 198 -6.23 -11.55 -1.32
CA SER A 198 -5.30 -10.41 -1.37
C SER A 198 -5.10 -9.78 0.00
N PHE A 199 -4.08 -8.94 0.13
CA PHE A 199 -3.81 -8.17 1.34
C PHE A 199 -3.89 -6.67 1.08
N GLU A 200 -4.38 -5.96 2.08
CA GLU A 200 -4.11 -4.56 2.30
C GLU A 200 -3.44 -4.40 3.66
N VAL A 201 -2.44 -3.53 3.75
CA VAL A 201 -1.77 -3.23 5.02
C VAL A 201 -2.03 -1.79 5.43
N ILE A 202 -2.09 -1.55 6.74
CA ILE A 202 -2.21 -0.20 7.28
C ILE A 202 -0.85 0.21 7.85
N ILE A 203 -0.30 1.28 7.29
CA ILE A 203 0.89 1.95 7.81
C ILE A 203 0.44 3.00 8.82
N GLU A 204 0.62 2.67 10.09
CA GLU A 204 0.08 3.47 11.19
C GLU A 204 0.99 3.49 12.42
N SER A 205 2.28 3.23 12.19
CA SER A 205 3.30 3.30 13.21
C SER A 205 4.60 3.91 12.69
N ALA A 206 5.43 4.42 13.60
CA ALA A 206 6.77 4.88 13.29
C ALA A 206 7.62 3.76 12.66
N ALA A 207 7.47 2.52 13.12
CA ALA A 207 8.14 1.37 12.53
C ALA A 207 7.64 1.10 11.11
N GLY A 208 6.32 1.08 10.90
CA GLY A 208 5.72 0.82 9.60
C GLY A 208 6.18 1.82 8.53
N ILE A 209 6.21 3.11 8.85
CA ILE A 209 6.68 4.12 7.88
C ILE A 209 8.19 4.04 7.66
N ALA A 210 8.99 3.63 8.67
CA ALA A 210 10.42 3.45 8.52
C ALA A 210 10.78 2.27 7.59
N HIS A 211 9.93 1.25 7.50
CA HIS A 211 10.11 0.04 6.69
C HIS A 211 9.12 -0.05 5.52
N VAL A 212 8.50 1.07 5.12
CA VAL A 212 7.38 1.08 4.17
C VAL A 212 7.72 0.42 2.82
N GLU A 213 8.95 0.55 2.35
CA GLU A 213 9.40 -0.07 1.10
C GLU A 213 9.54 -1.59 1.23
N GLU A 214 10.15 -2.07 2.32
CA GLU A 214 10.27 -3.50 2.61
C GLU A 214 8.90 -4.16 2.77
N ILE A 215 7.98 -3.46 3.43
CA ILE A 215 6.58 -3.90 3.56
C ILE A 215 5.91 -3.97 2.19
N ALA A 216 6.07 -2.96 1.33
CA ALA A 216 5.49 -2.94 0.00
C ALA A 216 5.98 -4.10 -0.90
N ALA A 217 7.21 -4.57 -0.67
CA ALA A 217 7.83 -5.69 -1.38
C ALA A 217 7.53 -7.07 -0.78
N SER A 218 6.87 -7.16 0.39
CA SER A 218 6.88 -8.34 1.28
C SER A 218 6.08 -9.54 0.76
N SER A 219 5.04 -9.33 -0.03
CA SER A 219 4.16 -10.41 -0.51
C SER A 219 3.53 -10.10 -1.86
N PRO A 220 3.44 -11.06 -2.77
CA PRO A 220 2.70 -10.92 -4.03
C PRO A 220 1.17 -10.79 -3.81
N ARG A 221 0.67 -11.07 -2.60
CA ARG A 221 -0.72 -10.86 -2.22
C ARG A 221 -1.04 -9.42 -1.87
N LEU A 222 -0.01 -8.60 -1.59
CA LEU A 222 -0.20 -7.22 -1.18
C LEU A 222 -0.66 -6.39 -2.37
N GLN A 223 -1.92 -5.94 -2.32
CA GLN A 223 -2.55 -5.17 -3.40
C GLN A 223 -2.82 -3.72 -3.03
N ALA A 224 -2.91 -3.39 -1.74
CA ALA A 224 -3.14 -2.04 -1.30
C ALA A 224 -2.41 -1.72 0.01
N MET A 225 -2.16 -0.44 0.24
CA MET A 225 -1.52 0.07 1.45
C MET A 225 -2.18 1.40 1.83
N SER A 226 -2.61 1.51 3.08
CA SER A 226 -3.31 2.68 3.60
C SER A 226 -2.52 3.38 4.71
N LEU A 227 -2.79 4.68 4.93
CA LEU A 227 -2.30 5.42 6.10
C LEU A 227 -3.36 5.41 7.21
N GLY A 228 -3.06 4.82 8.36
CA GLY A 228 -3.87 4.89 9.57
C GLY A 228 -3.52 6.12 10.41
N ALA A 229 -4.12 7.28 10.11
CA ALA A 229 -3.70 8.58 10.63
C ALA A 229 -3.76 8.71 12.16
N ALA A 230 -4.73 8.07 12.84
CA ALA A 230 -4.90 8.16 14.29
C ALA A 230 -3.77 7.46 15.05
N ASP A 231 -3.56 6.17 14.76
CA ASP A 231 -2.49 5.37 15.36
C ASP A 231 -1.11 5.87 14.95
N PHE A 232 -0.97 6.33 13.69
CA PHE A 232 0.26 6.97 13.23
C PHE A 232 0.62 8.20 14.08
N ALA A 233 -0.34 9.10 14.33
CA ALA A 233 -0.11 10.27 15.16
C ALA A 233 0.30 9.87 16.59
N ALA A 234 -0.37 8.88 17.17
CA ALA A 234 -0.04 8.35 18.49
C ALA A 234 1.36 7.74 18.53
N SER A 235 1.71 6.90 17.56
CA SER A 235 3.01 6.24 17.46
C SER A 235 4.15 7.24 17.24
N MET A 236 3.91 8.30 16.46
CA MET A 236 4.88 9.37 16.22
C MET A 236 4.97 10.40 17.37
N GLY A 237 4.11 10.29 18.38
CA GLY A 237 4.02 11.29 19.46
C GLY A 237 3.59 12.66 18.97
N MET A 238 2.76 12.74 17.93
CA MET A 238 2.27 14.00 17.37
C MET A 238 1.32 14.69 18.35
N GLN A 239 1.43 16.01 18.45
CA GLN A 239 0.54 16.83 19.29
C GLN A 239 -0.76 17.17 18.53
N THR A 240 -1.55 16.16 18.23
CA THR A 240 -2.84 16.31 17.57
C THR A 240 -3.84 15.29 18.09
N THR A 241 -5.10 15.68 18.16
CA THR A 241 -6.23 14.79 18.43
C THR A 241 -7.11 14.60 17.19
N GLY A 242 -6.79 15.33 16.09
CA GLY A 242 -7.52 15.22 14.83
C GLY A 242 -7.07 14.01 14.03
N ILE A 243 -8.02 13.32 13.42
CA ILE A 243 -7.77 12.19 12.52
C ILE A 243 -7.80 12.70 11.08
N GLY A 244 -6.61 12.89 10.52
CA GLY A 244 -6.45 13.52 9.20
C GLY A 244 -6.67 15.04 9.24
N GLY A 245 -6.73 15.68 8.07
CA GLY A 245 -6.98 17.12 7.93
C GLY A 245 -5.81 18.01 8.34
N THR A 246 -6.10 19.31 8.38
CA THR A 246 -5.14 20.34 8.79
C THR A 246 -5.05 20.42 10.31
N GLN A 247 -3.89 20.87 10.82
CA GLN A 247 -3.67 21.08 12.24
C GLN A 247 -3.41 22.56 12.54
N GLU A 248 -4.10 23.13 13.53
CA GLU A 248 -4.05 24.57 13.82
C GLU A 248 -2.64 25.10 14.11
N ASN A 249 -1.80 24.28 14.73
CA ASN A 249 -0.44 24.66 15.13
C ASN A 249 0.62 24.29 14.08
N TYR A 250 0.24 23.65 12.95
CA TYR A 250 1.18 23.24 11.91
C TYR A 250 1.07 24.15 10.69
N TYR A 251 1.75 25.29 10.74
CA TYR A 251 1.73 26.29 9.69
C TYR A 251 3.08 27.03 9.58
N MET A 252 3.32 27.61 8.42
CA MET A 252 4.40 28.61 8.21
C MET A 252 3.82 30.01 8.33
N LEU A 253 4.55 30.90 9.01
CA LEU A 253 4.23 32.32 9.10
C LEU A 253 5.08 33.11 8.11
N ARG A 254 4.47 33.82 7.18
CA ARG A 254 5.14 34.72 6.25
C ARG A 254 4.34 36.00 6.11
N GLU A 255 5.00 37.14 6.30
CA GLU A 255 4.38 38.47 6.17
C GLU A 255 3.09 38.65 6.99
N GLY A 256 3.05 38.03 8.20
CA GLY A 256 1.89 38.05 9.09
C GLY A 256 0.74 37.12 8.69
N GLN A 257 0.87 36.38 7.59
CA GLN A 257 -0.14 35.41 7.14
C GLN A 257 0.29 33.99 7.50
N LYS A 258 -0.70 33.16 7.87
CA LYS A 258 -0.54 31.73 8.14
C LYS A 258 -0.73 30.93 6.86
N TYR A 259 0.27 30.12 6.52
CA TYR A 259 0.20 29.13 5.44
C TYR A 259 0.20 27.74 6.07
N TRP A 260 -0.93 27.05 5.96
CA TRP A 260 -1.09 25.75 6.55
C TRP A 260 -0.18 24.73 5.86
N SER A 261 0.52 23.93 6.67
CA SER A 261 1.26 22.77 6.22
C SER A 261 0.46 21.50 6.49
N ASP A 262 0.69 20.48 5.67
CA ASP A 262 0.05 19.17 5.82
C ASP A 262 0.99 18.24 6.63
N PRO A 263 0.63 17.89 7.87
CA PRO A 263 1.48 17.03 8.70
C PRO A 263 1.56 15.59 8.19
N TRP A 264 0.63 15.18 7.32
CA TRP A 264 0.55 13.83 6.77
C TRP A 264 1.31 13.66 5.46
N HIS A 265 1.69 14.78 4.83
CA HIS A 265 2.27 14.82 3.49
C HIS A 265 3.46 13.86 3.31
N TRP A 266 4.42 13.89 4.25
CA TRP A 266 5.61 13.04 4.16
C TRP A 266 5.25 11.55 4.18
N ALA A 267 4.42 11.12 5.13
CA ALA A 267 4.00 9.73 5.24
C ALA A 267 3.22 9.28 4.00
N GLN A 268 2.28 10.09 3.52
CA GLN A 268 1.53 9.81 2.30
C GLN A 268 2.44 9.70 1.08
N ALA A 269 3.40 10.63 0.91
CA ALA A 269 4.34 10.58 -0.20
C ALA A 269 5.25 9.34 -0.16
N ALA A 270 5.71 8.94 1.04
CA ALA A 270 6.50 7.72 1.22
C ALA A 270 5.71 6.47 0.86
N ILE A 271 4.45 6.36 1.33
CA ILE A 271 3.55 5.26 0.97
C ILE A 271 3.32 5.21 -0.54
N VAL A 272 3.04 6.36 -1.18
CA VAL A 272 2.82 6.40 -2.64
C VAL A 272 4.07 5.94 -3.39
N ALA A 273 5.26 6.40 -3.00
CA ALA A 273 6.51 6.00 -3.65
C ALA A 273 6.75 4.48 -3.52
N ALA A 274 6.62 3.91 -2.31
CA ALA A 274 6.76 2.48 -2.08
C ALA A 274 5.71 1.67 -2.88
N CYS A 275 4.44 2.07 -2.83
CA CYS A 275 3.36 1.41 -3.57
C CYS A 275 3.63 1.41 -5.08
N ARG A 276 4.03 2.54 -5.65
CA ARG A 276 4.28 2.66 -7.10
C ARG A 276 5.50 1.87 -7.55
N THR A 277 6.50 1.71 -6.67
CA THR A 277 7.67 0.86 -6.93
C THR A 277 7.28 -0.61 -7.06
N HIS A 278 6.33 -1.08 -6.27
CA HIS A 278 5.98 -2.50 -6.17
C HIS A 278 4.60 -2.86 -6.76
N GLY A 279 3.93 -1.94 -7.47
CA GLY A 279 2.64 -2.20 -8.10
C GLY A 279 1.46 -2.31 -7.11
N VAL A 280 1.60 -1.74 -5.91
CA VAL A 280 0.58 -1.71 -4.86
C VAL A 280 -0.27 -0.44 -5.00
N LEU A 281 -1.55 -0.49 -4.62
CA LEU A 281 -2.46 0.64 -4.65
C LEU A 281 -2.31 1.48 -3.37
N PRO A 282 -1.90 2.75 -3.45
CA PRO A 282 -1.87 3.63 -2.27
C PRO A 282 -3.26 4.19 -2.00
N VAL A 283 -3.74 4.06 -0.77
CA VAL A 283 -5.07 4.51 -0.33
C VAL A 283 -4.93 5.50 0.82
N ASP A 284 -5.69 6.60 0.77
CA ASP A 284 -5.73 7.55 1.88
C ASP A 284 -6.60 7.05 3.02
N GLY A 285 -6.18 7.33 4.23
CA GLY A 285 -6.82 6.89 5.45
C GLY A 285 -8.08 7.69 5.85
N PRO A 286 -8.49 7.57 7.12
CA PRO A 286 -9.70 8.19 7.62
C PRO A 286 -9.59 9.71 7.75
N PHE A 287 -10.77 10.36 7.75
CA PHE A 287 -10.97 11.74 8.17
C PHE A 287 -12.02 11.77 9.27
N GLY A 288 -11.62 12.20 10.46
CA GLY A 288 -12.40 11.99 11.68
C GLY A 288 -13.65 12.85 11.80
N ASP A 289 -13.63 14.10 11.28
CA ASP A 289 -14.80 14.98 11.33
C ASP A 289 -15.73 14.71 10.16
N PHE A 290 -16.72 13.85 10.33
CA PHE A 290 -17.71 13.54 9.29
C PHE A 290 -18.77 14.64 9.08
N SER A 291 -18.69 15.76 9.80
CA SER A 291 -19.51 16.95 9.58
C SER A 291 -18.82 17.98 8.71
N ASP A 292 -17.49 17.89 8.51
CA ASP A 292 -16.68 18.79 7.69
C ASP A 292 -16.44 18.20 6.28
N ASP A 293 -17.42 18.41 5.40
CA ASP A 293 -17.33 17.95 4.00
C ASP A 293 -16.20 18.65 3.22
N GLU A 294 -15.96 19.94 3.49
CA GLU A 294 -14.90 20.72 2.81
C GLU A 294 -13.50 20.24 3.20
N GLY A 295 -13.28 19.98 4.48
CA GLY A 295 -12.03 19.42 4.98
C GLY A 295 -11.75 18.02 4.44
N TYR A 296 -12.77 17.17 4.36
CA TYR A 296 -12.66 15.84 3.73
C TYR A 296 -12.25 15.96 2.26
N ILE A 297 -12.94 16.79 1.47
CA ILE A 297 -12.63 17.00 0.06
C ILE A 297 -11.22 17.59 -0.12
N ALA A 298 -10.84 18.55 0.71
CA ALA A 298 -9.53 19.18 0.65
C ALA A 298 -8.41 18.16 0.91
N GLN A 299 -8.56 17.29 1.90
CA GLN A 299 -7.62 16.21 2.16
C GLN A 299 -7.60 15.20 1.00
N ALA A 300 -8.75 14.73 0.55
CA ALA A 300 -8.86 13.78 -0.54
C ALA A 300 -8.20 14.30 -1.83
N ARG A 301 -8.36 15.59 -2.16
CA ARG A 301 -7.70 16.21 -3.32
C ARG A 301 -6.18 16.26 -3.18
N ARG A 302 -5.66 16.55 -1.97
CA ARG A 302 -4.20 16.51 -1.72
C ARG A 302 -3.66 15.11 -1.91
N SER A 303 -4.30 14.09 -1.34
CA SER A 303 -3.85 12.70 -1.46
C SER A 303 -3.96 12.18 -2.90
N ALA A 304 -5.03 12.53 -3.63
CA ALA A 304 -5.16 12.23 -5.06
C ALA A 304 -4.05 12.88 -5.89
N THR A 305 -3.69 14.14 -5.58
CA THR A 305 -2.59 14.88 -6.24
C THR A 305 -1.23 14.18 -6.00
N LEU A 306 -1.03 13.59 -4.82
CA LEU A 306 0.17 12.78 -4.53
C LEU A 306 0.20 11.43 -5.26
N GLY A 307 -0.93 10.98 -5.79
CA GLY A 307 -1.03 9.72 -6.52
C GLY A 307 -1.78 8.60 -5.81
N MET A 308 -2.48 8.90 -4.70
CA MET A 308 -3.39 7.93 -4.06
C MET A 308 -4.62 7.69 -4.94
N VAL A 309 -5.20 6.49 -4.85
CA VAL A 309 -6.26 6.03 -5.75
C VAL A 309 -7.64 6.00 -5.10
N GLY A 310 -7.71 6.26 -3.80
CA GLY A 310 -8.96 6.24 -3.04
C GLY A 310 -8.75 6.68 -1.61
N LYS A 311 -9.84 6.68 -0.84
CA LYS A 311 -9.86 7.14 0.54
C LYS A 311 -10.87 6.35 1.37
N TRP A 312 -10.59 6.22 2.68
CA TRP A 312 -11.54 5.64 3.62
C TRP A 312 -12.74 6.55 3.86
N ALA A 313 -13.90 5.92 4.00
CA ALA A 313 -15.12 6.50 4.53
C ALA A 313 -15.49 5.79 5.83
N ILE A 314 -15.57 6.53 6.93
CA ILE A 314 -16.00 6.05 8.24
C ILE A 314 -17.44 6.46 8.56
N HIS A 315 -18.06 7.20 7.64
CA HIS A 315 -19.44 7.62 7.70
C HIS A 315 -20.06 7.65 6.29
N PRO A 316 -21.36 7.30 6.11
CA PRO A 316 -22.01 7.26 4.79
C PRO A 316 -21.92 8.56 3.99
N ARG A 317 -21.92 9.73 4.63
CA ARG A 317 -21.75 11.04 3.97
C ARG A 317 -20.45 11.15 3.17
N GLN A 318 -19.39 10.50 3.63
CA GLN A 318 -18.06 10.57 3.02
C GLN A 318 -17.96 9.78 1.71
N ILE A 319 -18.88 8.84 1.44
CA ILE A 319 -18.85 7.99 0.25
C ILE A 319 -18.94 8.81 -1.04
N ALA A 320 -19.94 9.70 -1.12
CA ALA A 320 -20.14 10.54 -2.28
C ALA A 320 -18.96 11.49 -2.50
N LEU A 321 -18.38 12.02 -1.41
CA LEU A 321 -17.23 12.93 -1.44
C LEU A 321 -15.96 12.23 -1.96
N ALA A 322 -15.71 11.00 -1.50
CA ALA A 322 -14.59 10.19 -2.00
C ALA A 322 -14.78 9.87 -3.50
N ASN A 323 -15.94 9.37 -3.88
CA ASN A 323 -16.25 9.05 -5.27
C ASN A 323 -16.10 10.29 -6.17
N GLN A 324 -16.55 11.46 -5.73
CA GLN A 324 -16.39 12.72 -6.47
C GLN A 324 -14.93 13.07 -6.73
N VAL A 325 -14.06 12.92 -5.72
CA VAL A 325 -12.65 13.33 -5.85
C VAL A 325 -11.85 12.31 -6.65
N PHE A 326 -12.09 11.02 -6.45
CA PHE A 326 -11.32 9.96 -7.08
C PHE A 326 -11.93 9.44 -8.39
N THR A 327 -12.96 10.10 -8.93
CA THR A 327 -13.43 9.89 -10.30
C THR A 327 -12.85 11.00 -11.18
N PRO A 328 -12.10 10.67 -12.24
CA PRO A 328 -11.65 11.67 -13.21
C PRO A 328 -12.84 12.43 -13.80
N SER A 329 -12.72 13.75 -13.94
CA SER A 329 -13.78 14.54 -14.60
C SER A 329 -13.83 14.25 -16.10
N ASP A 330 -14.98 14.51 -16.73
CA ASP A 330 -15.13 14.32 -18.18
C ASP A 330 -14.14 15.20 -18.96
N GLU A 331 -13.83 16.40 -18.45
CA GLU A 331 -12.82 17.28 -19.04
C GLU A 331 -11.42 16.67 -18.94
N ALA A 332 -11.04 16.09 -17.78
CA ALA A 332 -9.76 15.44 -17.60
C ALA A 332 -9.59 14.22 -18.51
N VAL A 333 -10.65 13.41 -18.66
CA VAL A 333 -10.67 12.25 -19.57
C VAL A 333 -10.55 12.70 -21.03
N THR A 334 -11.26 13.75 -21.41
CA THR A 334 -11.20 14.33 -22.76
C THR A 334 -9.79 14.86 -23.05
N GLU A 335 -9.23 15.66 -22.14
CA GLU A 335 -7.85 16.18 -22.29
C GLU A 335 -6.82 15.03 -22.36
N ALA A 336 -6.95 14.00 -21.55
CA ALA A 336 -6.08 12.84 -21.59
C ALA A 336 -6.14 12.14 -22.95
N ARG A 337 -7.33 11.92 -23.51
CA ARG A 337 -7.49 11.31 -24.84
C ARG A 337 -6.92 12.19 -25.94
N GLU A 338 -7.09 13.53 -25.88
CA GLU A 338 -6.48 14.47 -26.83
C GLU A 338 -4.94 14.45 -26.75
N ILE A 339 -4.36 14.35 -25.55
CA ILE A 339 -2.91 14.20 -25.36
C ILE A 339 -2.40 12.90 -25.99
N LEU A 340 -3.06 11.78 -25.77
CA LEU A 340 -2.71 10.50 -26.37
C LEU A 340 -2.75 10.57 -27.90
N ALA A 341 -3.81 11.15 -28.47
CA ALA A 341 -3.95 11.33 -29.92
C ALA A 341 -2.85 12.24 -30.52
N ALA A 342 -2.51 13.36 -29.85
CA ALA A 342 -1.46 14.25 -30.28
C ALA A 342 -0.09 13.57 -30.30
N MET A 343 0.20 12.73 -29.30
CA MET A 343 1.45 11.99 -29.23
C MET A 343 1.53 10.85 -30.25
N GLU A 344 0.44 10.16 -30.55
CA GLU A 344 0.37 9.20 -31.66
C GLU A 344 0.69 9.87 -33.01
N GLN A 345 0.16 11.06 -33.27
CA GLN A 345 0.47 11.83 -34.44
C GLN A 345 1.95 12.25 -34.51
N ALA A 346 2.52 12.73 -33.39
CA ALA A 346 3.91 13.10 -33.29
C ALA A 346 4.83 11.90 -33.58
N LYS A 347 4.52 10.75 -32.99
CA LYS A 347 5.24 9.49 -33.20
C LYS A 347 5.20 9.03 -34.66
N ALA A 348 4.06 9.17 -35.33
CA ALA A 348 3.92 8.89 -36.76
C ALA A 348 4.82 9.80 -37.64
N ASN A 349 5.11 11.02 -37.18
CA ASN A 349 6.01 11.98 -37.81
C ASN A 349 7.48 11.78 -37.40
N GLY A 350 7.81 10.78 -36.53
CA GLY A 350 9.17 10.55 -36.04
C GLY A 350 9.60 11.48 -34.92
N GLU A 351 8.67 12.13 -34.24
CA GLU A 351 8.91 13.06 -33.13
C GLU A 351 8.72 12.37 -31.79
N GLY A 352 9.60 12.65 -30.81
CA GLY A 352 9.52 12.10 -29.44
C GLY A 352 8.72 12.96 -28.45
N ALA A 353 8.32 14.16 -28.86
CA ALA A 353 7.54 15.11 -28.07
C ALA A 353 6.74 16.04 -28.99
N THR A 354 5.66 16.64 -28.47
CA THR A 354 4.84 17.60 -29.22
C THR A 354 4.36 18.73 -28.32
N VAL A 355 3.63 19.68 -28.88
CA VAL A 355 2.99 20.78 -28.10
C VAL A 355 1.49 20.59 -28.15
N TYR A 356 0.86 20.50 -26.96
CA TYR A 356 -0.58 20.44 -26.82
C TYR A 356 -1.06 21.63 -25.96
N LYS A 357 -1.95 22.46 -26.49
CA LYS A 357 -2.47 23.68 -25.81
C LYS A 357 -1.34 24.55 -25.18
N GLY A 358 -0.20 24.70 -25.89
CA GLY A 358 0.93 25.52 -25.43
C GLY A 358 1.83 24.87 -24.36
N ARG A 359 1.62 23.59 -24.03
CA ARG A 359 2.46 22.81 -23.11
C ARG A 359 3.23 21.74 -23.85
N LEU A 360 4.46 21.50 -23.43
CA LEU A 360 5.24 20.37 -23.90
C LEU A 360 4.59 19.06 -23.41
N VAL A 361 4.41 18.12 -24.32
CA VAL A 361 3.90 16.77 -24.07
C VAL A 361 4.94 15.78 -24.54
N ASP A 362 5.31 14.86 -23.65
CA ASP A 362 6.33 13.82 -23.84
C ASP A 362 5.84 12.47 -23.31
N ILE A 363 6.75 11.51 -23.17
CA ILE A 363 6.45 10.17 -22.67
C ILE A 363 5.84 10.18 -21.22
N ALA A 364 6.21 11.14 -20.39
CA ALA A 364 5.66 11.25 -19.04
C ALA A 364 4.19 11.68 -19.11
N SER A 365 3.87 12.60 -19.99
CA SER A 365 2.49 13.05 -20.25
C SER A 365 1.60 11.93 -20.79
N ILE A 366 2.16 11.04 -21.64
CA ILE A 366 1.44 9.84 -22.12
C ILE A 366 1.06 8.96 -20.93
N LYS A 367 2.02 8.63 -20.07
CA LYS A 367 1.77 7.74 -18.92
C LYS A 367 0.71 8.30 -17.97
N GLN A 368 0.72 9.61 -17.74
CA GLN A 368 -0.31 10.27 -16.93
C GLN A 368 -1.69 10.21 -17.60
N ALA A 369 -1.76 10.45 -18.91
CA ALA A 369 -3.01 10.38 -19.66
C ALA A 369 -3.57 8.95 -19.72
N GLU A 370 -2.72 7.93 -19.92
CA GLU A 370 -3.11 6.52 -19.88
C GLU A 370 -3.75 6.13 -18.53
N VAL A 371 -3.19 6.59 -17.41
CA VAL A 371 -3.75 6.33 -16.06
C VAL A 371 -5.13 6.93 -15.91
N ILE A 372 -5.35 8.16 -16.37
CA ILE A 372 -6.66 8.85 -16.29
C ILE A 372 -7.71 8.10 -17.12
N VAL A 373 -7.38 7.73 -18.36
CA VAL A 373 -8.29 7.03 -19.26
C VAL A 373 -8.62 5.65 -18.70
N ALA A 374 -7.61 4.87 -18.29
CA ALA A 374 -7.80 3.54 -17.72
C ALA A 374 -8.68 3.57 -16.45
N GLN A 375 -8.49 4.57 -15.59
CA GLN A 375 -9.31 4.75 -14.39
C GLN A 375 -10.77 5.06 -14.75
N ALA A 376 -11.02 5.92 -15.72
CA ALA A 376 -12.37 6.26 -16.15
C ALA A 376 -13.09 5.04 -16.76
N GLU A 377 -12.40 4.28 -17.62
CA GLU A 377 -12.92 3.06 -18.23
C GLU A 377 -13.22 1.96 -17.19
N LEU A 378 -12.33 1.81 -16.21
CA LEU A 378 -12.53 0.87 -15.10
C LEU A 378 -13.78 1.22 -14.26
N ILE A 379 -13.98 2.50 -13.96
CA ILE A 379 -15.16 2.95 -13.22
C ILE A 379 -16.42 2.71 -14.04
N ALA A 380 -16.41 3.04 -15.33
CA ALA A 380 -17.56 2.83 -16.21
C ALA A 380 -17.93 1.33 -16.37
N ALA A 381 -16.96 0.43 -16.34
CA ALA A 381 -17.19 -1.01 -16.45
C ALA A 381 -17.78 -1.64 -15.16
N ASN A 382 -17.69 -0.95 -14.02
CA ASN A 382 -18.14 -1.48 -12.71
C ASN A 382 -19.30 -0.67 -12.09
N GLY A 383 -19.74 0.39 -12.73
CA GLY A 383 -20.87 1.27 -12.32
C GLY A 383 -22.14 0.97 -13.08
#